data_0930cf0c7395d341888dad69fcc5fef5
#
_entry.id   0930cf0c7395d341888dad69fcc5fef5
#
_cell.length_a   1.000
_cell.length_b   1.000
_cell.length_c   1.000
_cell.angle_alpha   90.00
_cell.angle_beta   90.00
_cell.angle_gamma   90.00
#
_symmetry.space_group_name_H-M   'P 1'
#
loop_
_entity.id
_entity.type
_entity.pdbx_description
1 polymer ?
#
loop_
_entity_poly.entity_id
_entity_poly.type
_entity_poly.pdbx_seq_one_letter_code
_entity_poly.pdbx_strand_id
1 'polypeptide(L)'
;MIHPLAITMWDFSWIERRWDGAGFEDWNAALDGVKERGYDAVRIDAFPHLLSQAPEKEWLLLPVWYSNDWGSPYKVRVRLFPALIDFLKACRAHRIKVALSSWFREDADNVRMALSTPQAMAKCWIDTLRLIANAGLMDTILYVD
;
A
#
# COMPACT_ATOMS: atom_id res chain seq x y z
N MET A 1 -1.26 30.40 8.06
CA MET A 1 -0.29 29.58 8.81
C MET A 1 -0.15 28.26 8.07
N ILE A 2 1.06 27.92 7.66
CA ILE A 2 1.33 26.63 6.99
C ILE A 2 1.45 25.59 8.10
N HIS A 3 0.51 24.65 8.16
CA HIS A 3 0.64 23.51 9.06
C HIS A 3 1.67 22.53 8.50
N PRO A 4 2.57 22.01 9.32
CA PRO A 4 3.42 20.91 8.90
C PRO A 4 2.56 19.70 8.56
N LEU A 5 2.92 18.99 7.49
CA LEU A 5 2.23 17.77 7.07
C LEU A 5 2.56 16.64 8.03
N ALA A 6 1.55 16.04 8.63
CA ALA A 6 1.71 14.90 9.51
C ALA A 6 1.37 13.60 8.75
N ILE A 7 2.36 12.70 8.65
CA ILE A 7 2.23 11.44 7.92
C ILE A 7 2.36 10.28 8.91
N THR A 8 1.39 9.38 8.92
CA THR A 8 1.49 8.12 9.65
C THR A 8 2.02 7.00 8.75
N MET A 9 2.61 5.98 9.35
CA MET A 9 3.27 4.88 8.65
C MET A 9 2.43 3.59 8.68
N TRP A 10 3.03 2.44 8.87
CA TRP A 10 2.47 1.08 8.77
C TRP A 10 2.33 0.59 7.34
N ASP A 11 3.35 0.80 6.54
CA ASP A 11 3.46 0.62 5.12
C ASP A 11 2.61 -0.52 4.51
N PHE A 12 3.01 -1.77 4.66
CA PHE A 12 2.27 -2.89 4.07
C PHE A 12 0.99 -3.26 4.83
N SER A 13 0.84 -2.83 6.07
CA SER A 13 -0.30 -3.20 6.91
C SER A 13 -1.63 -2.77 6.31
N TRP A 14 -1.70 -1.58 5.71
CA TRP A 14 -2.93 -1.02 5.15
C TRP A 14 -3.60 -1.92 4.11
N ILE A 15 -2.83 -2.56 3.27
CA ILE A 15 -3.34 -3.40 2.17
C ILE A 15 -3.33 -4.88 2.56
N GLU A 16 -2.33 -5.32 3.30
CA GLU A 16 -2.06 -6.73 3.59
C GLU A 16 -2.78 -7.24 4.84
N ARG A 17 -2.83 -6.45 5.91
CA ARG A 17 -3.31 -6.89 7.22
C ARG A 17 -4.82 -6.72 7.35
N ARG A 18 -5.58 -7.55 6.64
CA ARG A 18 -7.04 -7.46 6.56
C ARG A 18 -7.77 -8.63 7.23
N TRP A 19 -7.07 -9.47 8.01
CA TRP A 19 -7.70 -10.51 8.80
C TRP A 19 -8.32 -9.95 10.09
N ASP A 20 -9.27 -10.67 10.68
CA ASP A 20 -9.96 -10.26 11.89
C ASP A 20 -8.99 -9.98 13.04
N GLY A 21 -9.08 -8.81 13.62
CA GLY A 21 -8.22 -8.37 14.72
C GLY A 21 -6.84 -7.85 14.29
N ALA A 22 -6.57 -7.74 12.99
CA ALA A 22 -5.33 -7.14 12.49
C ALA A 22 -5.30 -5.62 12.61
N GLY A 23 -6.45 -4.97 12.73
CA GLY A 23 -6.59 -3.53 12.90
C GLY A 23 -6.74 -2.73 11.60
N PHE A 24 -6.70 -3.38 10.44
CA PHE A 24 -6.83 -2.76 9.12
C PHE A 24 -7.94 -3.39 8.27
N GLU A 25 -8.75 -4.24 8.85
CA GLU A 25 -9.87 -4.91 8.18
C GLU A 25 -10.98 -3.94 7.77
N ASP A 26 -11.18 -2.88 8.56
CA ASP A 26 -12.08 -1.77 8.24
C ASP A 26 -11.26 -0.49 8.01
N TRP A 27 -11.07 -0.14 6.74
CA TRP A 27 -10.33 1.07 6.40
C TRP A 27 -11.01 2.35 6.84
N ASN A 28 -12.35 2.40 6.88
CA ASN A 28 -13.05 3.61 7.33
C ASN A 28 -12.75 3.87 8.81
N ALA A 29 -12.87 2.86 9.66
CA ALA A 29 -12.55 2.98 11.08
C ALA A 29 -11.08 3.36 11.30
N ALA A 30 -10.15 2.72 10.58
CA ALA A 30 -8.72 3.03 10.69
C ALA A 30 -8.39 4.47 10.23
N LEU A 31 -9.00 4.94 9.13
CA LEU A 31 -8.80 6.30 8.61
C LEU A 31 -9.46 7.36 9.49
N ASP A 32 -10.59 7.06 10.11
CA ASP A 32 -11.19 7.92 11.13
C ASP A 32 -10.21 8.12 12.31
N GLY A 33 -9.58 7.05 12.77
CA GLY A 33 -8.54 7.13 13.80
C GLY A 33 -7.30 7.93 13.37
N VAL A 34 -6.93 7.88 12.09
CA VAL A 34 -5.87 8.73 11.51
C VAL A 34 -6.25 10.21 11.62
N LYS A 35 -7.49 10.56 11.25
CA LYS A 35 -8.00 11.93 11.32
C LYS A 35 -8.09 12.44 12.75
N GLU A 36 -8.63 11.64 13.66
CA GLU A 36 -8.75 11.99 15.08
C GLU A 36 -7.41 12.33 15.71
N ARG A 37 -6.32 11.68 15.27
CA ARG A 37 -4.95 11.92 15.73
C ARG A 37 -4.25 13.08 15.03
N GLY A 38 -4.93 13.76 14.09
CA GLY A 38 -4.40 14.94 13.39
C GLY A 38 -3.42 14.63 12.26
N TYR A 39 -3.44 13.41 11.71
CA TYR A 39 -2.64 13.09 10.53
C TYR A 39 -3.33 13.54 9.25
N ASP A 40 -2.53 13.97 8.26
CA ASP A 40 -2.99 14.43 6.95
C ASP A 40 -2.78 13.40 5.85
N ALA A 41 -1.89 12.47 6.07
CA ALA A 41 -1.50 11.46 5.10
C ALA A 41 -1.11 10.14 5.76
N VAL A 42 -1.18 9.08 4.97
CA VAL A 42 -0.66 7.75 5.31
C VAL A 42 0.43 7.35 4.31
N ARG A 43 1.45 6.66 4.79
CA ARG A 43 2.46 6.03 3.95
C ARG A 43 2.15 4.54 3.85
N ILE A 44 2.09 4.01 2.63
CA ILE A 44 1.72 2.63 2.36
C ILE A 44 2.73 1.93 1.46
N ASP A 45 2.81 0.60 1.55
CA ASP A 45 3.41 -0.21 0.51
C ASP A 45 2.41 -0.35 -0.64
N ALA A 46 2.80 0.05 -1.84
CA ALA A 46 1.99 -0.07 -3.05
C ALA A 46 2.25 -1.38 -3.82
N PHE A 47 3.20 -2.20 -3.37
CA PHE A 47 3.57 -3.46 -4.03
C PHE A 47 3.87 -3.31 -5.53
N PRO A 48 4.66 -2.33 -5.97
CA PRO A 48 4.79 -1.97 -7.38
C PRO A 48 5.33 -3.10 -8.24
N HIS A 49 6.23 -3.93 -7.70
CA HIS A 49 6.81 -5.07 -8.40
C HIS A 49 5.78 -6.15 -8.75
N LEU A 50 4.79 -6.35 -7.86
CA LEU A 50 3.72 -7.33 -8.06
C LEU A 50 2.65 -6.76 -9.00
N LEU A 51 2.26 -5.50 -8.80
CA LEU A 51 1.29 -4.84 -9.67
C LEU A 51 1.78 -4.71 -11.11
N SER A 52 3.05 -4.39 -11.32
CA SER A 52 3.65 -4.32 -12.66
C SER A 52 3.72 -5.69 -13.34
N GLN A 53 3.97 -6.75 -12.56
CA GLN A 53 4.07 -8.11 -13.09
C GLN A 53 2.72 -8.65 -13.58
N ALA A 54 1.69 -8.56 -12.74
CA ALA A 54 0.35 -9.05 -13.05
C ALA A 54 -0.70 -8.38 -12.13
N PRO A 55 -1.28 -7.24 -12.54
CA PRO A 55 -2.18 -6.46 -11.68
C PRO A 55 -3.43 -7.23 -11.25
N GLU A 56 -3.95 -8.12 -12.09
CA GLU A 56 -5.17 -8.87 -11.80
C GLU A 56 -4.94 -10.17 -11.01
N LYS A 57 -3.68 -10.52 -10.75
CA LYS A 57 -3.35 -11.76 -10.04
C LYS A 57 -3.65 -11.65 -8.54
N GLU A 58 -4.10 -12.75 -7.95
CA GLU A 58 -4.06 -12.95 -6.50
C GLU A 58 -2.66 -13.41 -6.10
N TRP A 59 -2.02 -12.66 -5.22
CA TRP A 59 -0.68 -12.92 -4.74
C TRP A 59 -0.70 -13.63 -3.39
N LEU A 60 0.22 -14.57 -3.19
CA LEU A 60 0.50 -15.18 -1.89
C LEU A 60 1.74 -14.52 -1.29
N LEU A 61 1.55 -13.60 -0.35
CA LEU A 61 2.62 -12.93 0.37
C LEU A 61 3.14 -13.84 1.48
N LEU A 62 4.45 -13.89 1.65
CA LEU A 62 5.08 -14.69 2.71
C LEU A 62 5.13 -13.91 4.03
N PRO A 63 5.25 -14.61 5.17
CA PRO A 63 5.37 -13.94 6.46
C PRO A 63 6.59 -13.01 6.54
N VAL A 64 6.45 -11.94 7.32
CA VAL A 64 7.55 -11.01 7.61
C VAL A 64 7.50 -10.61 9.08
N TRP A 65 8.66 -10.66 9.74
CA TRP A 65 8.89 -10.33 11.16
C TRP A 65 8.05 -11.12 12.18
N TYR A 66 7.25 -12.04 11.77
CA TYR A 66 6.49 -12.98 12.60
C TYR A 66 5.85 -12.37 13.87
N SER A 67 5.47 -11.11 13.80
CA SER A 67 4.87 -10.36 14.90
C SER A 67 3.49 -9.85 14.50
N ASN A 68 2.53 -9.98 15.42
CA ASN A 68 1.19 -9.43 15.22
C ASN A 68 1.16 -7.89 15.27
N ASP A 69 2.12 -7.28 15.95
CA ASP A 69 2.12 -5.82 16.14
C ASP A 69 2.77 -5.09 14.96
N TRP A 70 3.86 -5.64 14.44
CA TRP A 70 4.72 -4.97 13.45
C TRP A 70 4.77 -5.63 12.10
N GLY A 71 4.57 -6.93 12.09
CA GLY A 71 4.78 -7.74 10.92
C GLY A 71 3.50 -8.30 10.33
N SER A 72 3.70 -9.31 9.52
CA SER A 72 2.66 -10.19 9.02
C SER A 72 3.09 -11.62 9.31
N PRO A 73 2.59 -12.23 10.39
CA PRO A 73 3.04 -13.57 10.81
C PRO A 73 2.47 -14.69 9.94
N TYR A 74 1.54 -14.36 9.06
CA TYR A 74 0.81 -15.32 8.24
C TYR A 74 1.19 -15.22 6.78
N LYS A 75 0.94 -16.30 6.02
CA LYS A 75 0.84 -16.22 4.57
C LYS A 75 -0.48 -15.57 4.22
N VAL A 76 -0.46 -14.52 3.42
CA VAL A 76 -1.64 -13.73 3.08
C VAL A 76 -1.90 -13.78 1.58
N ARG A 77 -3.12 -14.16 1.20
CA ARG A 77 -3.57 -14.03 -0.19
C ARG A 77 -4.24 -12.68 -0.36
N VAL A 78 -3.81 -11.95 -1.39
CA VAL A 78 -4.35 -10.62 -1.65
C VAL A 78 -4.40 -10.32 -3.15
N ARG A 79 -5.49 -9.72 -3.58
CA ARG A 79 -5.64 -9.12 -4.91
C ARG A 79 -5.28 -7.64 -4.79
N LEU A 80 -4.01 -7.34 -5.05
CA LEU A 80 -3.42 -6.06 -4.74
C LEU A 80 -4.02 -4.90 -5.52
N PHE A 81 -4.32 -5.08 -6.81
CA PHE A 81 -4.85 -3.99 -7.62
C PHE A 81 -6.22 -3.51 -7.15
N PRO A 82 -7.25 -4.39 -7.00
CA PRO A 82 -8.51 -3.95 -6.42
C PRO A 82 -8.37 -3.35 -5.03
N ALA A 83 -7.55 -3.97 -4.18
CA ALA A 83 -7.33 -3.50 -2.81
C ALA A 83 -6.70 -2.11 -2.77
N LEU A 84 -5.67 -1.85 -3.58
CA LEU A 84 -5.03 -0.53 -3.67
C LEU A 84 -6.02 0.54 -4.14
N ILE A 85 -6.77 0.27 -5.20
CA ILE A 85 -7.73 1.23 -5.76
C ILE A 85 -8.84 1.53 -4.75
N ASP A 86 -9.38 0.53 -4.08
CA ASP A 86 -10.44 0.72 -3.09
C ASP A 86 -9.91 1.45 -1.84
N PHE A 87 -8.69 1.17 -1.42
CA PHE A 87 -8.04 1.92 -0.36
C PHE A 87 -7.83 3.40 -0.71
N LEU A 88 -7.34 3.69 -1.91
CA LEU A 88 -7.15 5.08 -2.37
C LEU A 88 -8.49 5.84 -2.45
N LYS A 89 -9.57 5.17 -2.85
CA LYS A 89 -10.93 5.75 -2.81
C LYS A 89 -11.36 6.08 -1.37
N ALA A 90 -11.09 5.18 -0.43
CA ALA A 90 -11.37 5.42 0.99
C ALA A 90 -10.55 6.60 1.54
N CYS A 91 -9.26 6.67 1.22
CA CYS A 91 -8.41 7.80 1.60
C CYS A 91 -8.95 9.12 1.05
N ARG A 92 -9.34 9.17 -0.22
CA ARG A 92 -9.92 10.36 -0.83
C ARG A 92 -11.22 10.80 -0.14
N ALA A 93 -12.09 9.85 0.18
CA ALA A 93 -13.34 10.12 0.90
C ALA A 93 -13.08 10.71 2.30
N HIS A 94 -12.00 10.30 2.97
CA HIS A 94 -11.57 10.82 4.27
C HIS A 94 -10.69 12.07 4.17
N ARG A 95 -10.39 12.56 2.96
CA ARG A 95 -9.45 13.67 2.71
C ARG A 95 -8.06 13.40 3.28
N ILE A 96 -7.61 12.17 3.19
CA ILE A 96 -6.27 11.72 3.55
C ILE A 96 -5.46 11.56 2.26
N LYS A 97 -4.26 12.10 2.22
CA LYS A 97 -3.30 11.87 1.13
C LYS A 97 -2.49 10.61 1.38
N VAL A 98 -1.88 10.08 0.32
CA VAL A 98 -1.14 8.84 0.38
C VAL A 98 0.27 9.03 -0.17
N ALA A 99 1.26 8.69 0.63
CA ALA A 99 2.64 8.51 0.18
C ALA A 99 2.82 7.04 -0.21
N LEU A 100 3.26 6.80 -1.43
CA LEU A 100 3.53 5.46 -1.93
C LEU A 100 4.98 5.06 -1.68
N SER A 101 5.18 3.91 -1.08
CA SER A 101 6.50 3.32 -0.85
C SER A 101 6.49 1.84 -1.19
N SER A 102 7.62 1.16 -1.05
CA SER A 102 7.65 -0.28 -1.13
C SER A 102 8.75 -0.89 -0.28
N TRP A 103 8.40 -1.95 0.41
CA TRP A 103 9.32 -2.89 1.05
C TRP A 103 9.68 -4.05 0.12
N PHE A 104 9.16 -4.05 -1.11
CA PHE A 104 9.34 -5.14 -2.07
C PHE A 104 9.06 -6.50 -1.42
N ARG A 105 7.85 -6.61 -0.85
CA ARG A 105 7.40 -7.78 -0.10
C ARG A 105 7.66 -9.07 -0.87
N GLU A 106 8.12 -10.07 -0.16
CA GLU A 106 8.34 -11.41 -0.70
C GLU A 106 7.00 -12.12 -0.92
N ASP A 107 6.80 -12.60 -2.14
CA ASP A 107 5.71 -13.47 -2.53
C ASP A 107 6.19 -14.89 -2.78
N ALA A 108 5.27 -15.83 -2.94
CA ALA A 108 5.60 -17.25 -3.13
C ALA A 108 6.48 -17.53 -4.37
N ASP A 109 6.39 -16.67 -5.40
CA ASP A 109 7.17 -16.78 -6.63
C ASP A 109 8.46 -15.94 -6.58
N ASN A 110 8.68 -15.20 -5.51
CA ASN A 110 9.84 -14.33 -5.26
C ASN A 110 10.12 -13.35 -6.41
N VAL A 111 9.07 -12.71 -6.91
CA VAL A 111 9.10 -11.80 -8.07
C VAL A 111 10.07 -10.63 -7.88
N ARG A 112 10.26 -10.16 -6.64
CA ARG A 112 11.21 -9.08 -6.33
C ARG A 112 12.62 -9.33 -6.82
N MET A 113 13.02 -10.60 -6.97
CA MET A 113 14.37 -10.95 -7.46
C MET A 113 14.60 -10.60 -8.93
N ALA A 114 13.55 -10.30 -9.68
CA ALA A 114 13.66 -9.77 -11.06
C ALA A 114 14.03 -8.28 -11.11
N LEU A 115 14.00 -7.56 -9.99
CA LEU A 115 14.36 -6.13 -9.91
C LEU A 115 15.87 -5.95 -9.78
N SER A 116 16.60 -6.38 -10.81
CA SER A 116 18.08 -6.38 -10.81
C SER A 116 18.72 -5.09 -11.33
N THR A 117 17.92 -4.14 -11.83
CA THR A 117 18.39 -2.89 -12.40
C THR A 117 17.53 -1.70 -11.96
N PRO A 118 18.10 -0.45 -11.96
CA PRO A 118 17.30 0.76 -11.73
C PRO A 118 16.14 0.91 -12.72
N GLN A 119 16.34 0.48 -13.98
CA GLN A 119 15.31 0.55 -15.01
C GLN A 119 14.14 -0.39 -14.71
N ALA A 120 14.41 -1.61 -14.23
CA ALA A 120 13.35 -2.54 -13.80
C ALA A 120 12.55 -1.96 -12.61
N MET A 121 13.24 -1.34 -11.67
CA MET A 121 12.64 -0.66 -10.52
C MET A 121 11.76 0.51 -10.99
N ALA A 122 12.29 1.39 -11.84
CA ALA A 122 11.54 2.52 -12.40
C ALA A 122 10.31 2.05 -13.17
N LYS A 123 10.44 0.97 -13.95
CA LYS A 123 9.32 0.41 -14.71
C LYS A 123 8.16 0.01 -13.81
N CYS A 124 8.42 -0.71 -12.72
CA CYS A 124 7.34 -1.15 -11.84
C CYS A 124 6.61 0.03 -11.17
N TRP A 125 7.30 1.11 -10.85
CA TRP A 125 6.67 2.33 -10.35
C TRP A 125 5.85 3.05 -11.42
N ILE A 126 6.38 3.17 -12.64
CA ILE A 126 5.64 3.77 -13.77
C ILE A 126 4.35 3.00 -14.03
N ASP A 127 4.41 1.67 -14.08
CA ASP A 127 3.24 0.82 -14.31
C ASP A 127 2.20 1.01 -13.19
N THR A 128 2.63 1.03 -11.93
CA THR A 128 1.76 1.26 -10.77
C THR A 128 1.07 2.63 -10.84
N LEU A 129 1.83 3.68 -11.13
CA LEU A 129 1.27 5.03 -11.26
C LEU A 129 0.28 5.14 -12.42
N ARG A 130 0.52 4.43 -13.53
CA ARG A 130 -0.46 4.36 -14.63
C ARG A 130 -1.76 3.72 -14.21
N LEU A 131 -1.72 2.64 -13.43
CA LEU A 131 -2.94 2.02 -12.89
C LEU A 131 -3.74 3.00 -12.03
N ILE A 132 -3.05 3.74 -11.17
CA ILE A 132 -3.67 4.76 -10.30
C ILE A 132 -4.24 5.92 -11.15
N ALA A 133 -3.49 6.39 -12.12
CA ALA A 133 -3.93 7.47 -13.03
C ALA A 133 -5.16 7.07 -13.84
N ASN A 134 -5.17 5.85 -14.39
CA ASN A 134 -6.31 5.32 -15.14
C ASN A 134 -7.57 5.18 -14.28
N ALA A 135 -7.41 4.99 -12.97
CA ALA A 135 -8.52 4.98 -12.01
C ALA A 135 -8.96 6.40 -11.57
N GLY A 136 -8.28 7.46 -12.04
CA GLY A 136 -8.60 8.85 -11.69
C GLY A 136 -8.25 9.23 -10.25
N LEU A 137 -7.21 8.60 -9.65
CA LEU A 137 -6.88 8.73 -8.24
C LEU A 137 -5.52 9.40 -7.96
N MET A 138 -4.87 9.98 -8.98
CA MET A 138 -3.58 10.65 -8.81
C MET A 138 -3.63 11.85 -7.86
N ASP A 139 -4.78 12.50 -7.73
CA ASP A 139 -4.97 13.60 -6.79
C ASP A 139 -4.88 13.18 -5.31
N THR A 140 -4.99 11.88 -5.04
CA THR A 140 -4.83 11.30 -3.69
C THR A 140 -3.35 11.09 -3.34
N ILE A 141 -2.48 10.98 -4.34
CA ILE A 141 -1.06 10.69 -4.15
C ILE A 141 -0.31 11.96 -3.76
N LEU A 142 0.47 11.87 -2.68
CA LEU A 142 1.31 12.95 -2.17
C LEU A 142 2.70 12.92 -2.81
N TYR A 143 3.36 11.76 -2.75
CA TYR A 143 4.65 11.50 -3.38
C TYR A 143 4.90 9.99 -3.49
N VAL A 144 5.95 9.63 -4.20
CA VAL A 144 6.52 8.28 -4.27
C VAL A 144 7.89 8.30 -3.61
N ASP A 145 8.17 7.31 -2.78
CA ASP A 145 9.38 7.17 -1.97
C ASP A 145 10.23 5.99 -2.45
#